data_63eb508a7bd00ebf8abb886aaf515ee1
#
_entry.id   63eb508a7bd00ebf8abb886aaf515ee1
#
_cell.length_a   1.000
_cell.length_b   1.000
_cell.length_c   1.000
_cell.angle_alpha   90.00
_cell.angle_beta   90.00
_cell.angle_gamma   90.00
#
_symmetry.space_group_name_H-M   'P 1'
#
loop_
_entity.id
_entity.type
_entity.pdbx_description
1 polymer ?
#
loop_
_entity_poly.entity_id
_entity_poly.type
_entity_poly.pdbx_seq_one_letter_code
_entity_poly.pdbx_strand_id
1 'polypeptide(L)'
;MDVLYIIIVLVVIFVSMTLHELAHGLVANSLGDRTAYDFGRLTLNPIKHIDPYMTILLPMIIIITNMTTGASVPIFGGAKPVPFNPSNIKYGEIGVALVAISGPLVNFFLAFVAYAILVVSKAEAGSLSSSVLTAFTMVNLGFFAFNIIPIPPLDGSRVLYALAPDFVRSIFDTIERYGILLIFAIVTVGGSLIVTYMSFIIVNILKGFSIVFGG
;
A
#
# COMPACT_ATOMS: atom_id res chain seq x y z
N MET A 1 -10.58 21.12 5.62
CA MET A 1 -10.48 19.83 6.34
C MET A 1 -10.15 20.14 7.78
N ASP A 2 -10.83 19.47 8.70
CA ASP A 2 -10.60 19.64 10.14
C ASP A 2 -9.21 19.10 10.51
N VAL A 3 -8.44 19.82 11.33
CA VAL A 3 -7.09 19.41 11.77
C VAL A 3 -7.13 18.01 12.40
N LEU A 4 -8.20 17.73 13.17
CA LEU A 4 -8.41 16.42 13.77
C LEU A 4 -8.51 15.32 12.72
N TYR A 5 -9.23 15.54 11.62
CA TYR A 5 -9.36 14.56 10.55
C TYR A 5 -8.01 14.29 9.84
N ILE A 6 -7.19 15.32 9.65
CA ILE A 6 -5.85 15.15 9.09
C ILE A 6 -4.99 14.26 10.01
N ILE A 7 -5.03 14.50 11.33
CA ILE A 7 -4.30 13.68 12.32
C ILE A 7 -4.79 12.23 12.28
N ILE A 8 -6.11 12.00 12.22
CA ILE A 8 -6.68 10.65 12.09
C ILE A 8 -6.12 9.94 10.85
N VAL A 9 -6.19 10.59 9.70
CA VAL A 9 -5.71 10.01 8.43
C VAL A 9 -4.22 9.68 8.50
N LEU A 10 -3.40 10.57 9.06
CA LEU A 10 -1.95 10.32 9.21
C LEU A 10 -1.67 9.12 10.13
N VAL A 11 -2.34 9.03 11.28
CA VAL A 11 -2.20 7.88 12.19
C VAL A 11 -2.62 6.58 11.48
N VAL A 12 -3.75 6.61 10.77
CA VAL A 12 -4.24 5.45 10.01
C VAL A 12 -3.24 5.03 8.93
N ILE A 13 -2.66 5.99 8.19
CA ILE A 13 -1.63 5.70 7.18
C ILE A 13 -0.44 4.98 7.83
N PHE A 14 0.10 5.50 8.94
CA PHE A 14 1.25 4.87 9.61
C PHE A 14 0.95 3.47 10.13
N VAL A 15 -0.22 3.26 10.73
CA VAL A 15 -0.64 1.94 11.21
C VAL A 15 -0.80 0.96 10.04
N SER A 16 -1.52 1.36 9.01
CA SER A 16 -1.81 0.51 7.85
C SER A 16 -0.54 0.13 7.08
N MET A 17 0.37 1.10 6.88
CA MET A 17 1.67 0.90 6.25
C MET A 17 2.54 -0.07 7.07
N THR A 18 2.57 0.10 8.41
CA THR A 18 3.32 -0.78 9.30
C THR A 18 2.83 -2.23 9.22
N LEU A 19 1.52 -2.43 9.20
CA LEU A 19 0.92 -3.76 9.10
C LEU A 19 1.16 -4.40 7.71
N HIS A 20 1.11 -3.59 6.66
CA HIS A 20 1.45 -4.00 5.30
C HIS A 20 2.90 -4.52 5.20
N GLU A 21 3.87 -3.72 5.64
CA GLU A 21 5.29 -4.10 5.65
C GLU A 21 5.57 -5.31 6.55
N LEU A 22 4.92 -5.36 7.71
CA LEU A 22 5.04 -6.49 8.62
C LEU A 22 4.52 -7.78 7.98
N ALA A 23 3.45 -7.72 7.19
CA ALA A 23 2.91 -8.89 6.50
C ALA A 23 3.92 -9.47 5.51
N HIS A 24 4.57 -8.64 4.70
CA HIS A 24 5.66 -9.08 3.81
C HIS A 24 6.75 -9.81 4.59
N GLY A 25 7.24 -9.21 5.68
CA GLY A 25 8.30 -9.79 6.49
C GLY A 25 7.89 -11.11 7.17
N LEU A 26 6.66 -11.20 7.68
CA LEU A 26 6.15 -12.43 8.32
C LEU A 26 6.01 -13.57 7.32
N VAL A 27 5.47 -13.30 6.12
CA VAL A 27 5.33 -14.31 5.06
C VAL A 27 6.71 -14.72 4.55
N ALA A 28 7.64 -13.79 4.31
CA ALA A 28 9.02 -14.12 3.94
C ALA A 28 9.69 -15.04 4.98
N ASN A 29 9.54 -14.68 6.27
CA ASN A 29 10.09 -15.49 7.36
C ASN A 29 9.45 -16.89 7.42
N SER A 30 8.15 -17.03 7.19
CA SER A 30 7.45 -18.31 7.15
C SER A 30 7.89 -19.19 5.96
N LEU A 31 8.29 -18.55 4.86
CA LEU A 31 8.80 -19.21 3.67
C LEU A 31 10.31 -19.47 3.70
N GLY A 32 10.99 -19.17 4.82
CA GLY A 32 12.38 -19.57 5.06
C GLY A 32 13.39 -18.41 5.05
N ASP A 33 12.98 -17.21 4.65
CA ASP A 33 13.87 -16.05 4.66
C ASP A 33 13.81 -15.29 5.99
N ARG A 34 14.88 -15.39 6.77
CA ARG A 34 15.00 -14.71 8.08
C ARG A 34 15.54 -13.29 7.99
N THR A 35 15.79 -12.77 6.81
CA THR A 35 16.40 -11.44 6.62
C THR A 35 15.68 -10.35 7.42
N ALA A 36 14.35 -10.26 7.29
CA ALA A 36 13.56 -9.27 8.03
C ALA A 36 13.66 -9.44 9.56
N TYR A 37 13.70 -10.68 10.03
CA TYR A 37 13.86 -11.00 11.45
C TYR A 37 15.23 -10.56 11.96
N ASP A 38 16.31 -10.92 11.26
CA ASP A 38 17.68 -10.63 11.64
C ASP A 38 17.98 -9.13 11.65
N PHE A 39 17.32 -8.35 10.78
CA PHE A 39 17.37 -6.88 10.78
C PHE A 39 16.43 -6.22 11.80
N GLY A 40 15.69 -6.99 12.63
CA GLY A 40 14.76 -6.45 13.62
C GLY A 40 13.60 -5.64 13.00
N ARG A 41 13.18 -6.04 11.76
CA ARG A 41 12.12 -5.36 11.01
C ARG A 41 10.73 -5.98 11.20
N LEU A 42 10.65 -7.16 11.85
CA LEU A 42 9.36 -7.76 12.24
C LEU A 42 8.83 -7.11 13.53
N THR A 43 8.33 -5.90 13.41
CA THR A 43 7.90 -5.08 14.55
C THR A 43 6.70 -4.21 14.19
N LEU A 44 5.82 -3.98 15.17
CA LEU A 44 4.71 -3.02 15.06
C LEU A 44 5.14 -1.56 15.31
N ASN A 45 6.42 -1.30 15.59
CA ASN A 45 6.91 0.06 15.78
C ASN A 45 6.97 0.82 14.44
N PRO A 46 6.10 1.80 14.19
CA PRO A 46 6.03 2.50 12.89
C PRO A 46 7.33 3.25 12.56
N ILE A 47 8.09 3.69 13.56
CA ILE A 47 9.36 4.41 13.35
C ILE A 47 10.37 3.54 12.60
N LYS A 48 10.33 2.22 12.77
CA LYS A 48 11.20 1.28 12.05
C LYS A 48 10.86 1.18 10.54
N HIS A 49 9.65 1.59 10.16
CA HIS A 49 9.16 1.55 8.77
C HIS A 49 9.17 2.94 8.10
N ILE A 50 9.65 3.99 8.79
CA ILE A 50 9.84 5.31 8.19
C ILE A 50 11.12 5.31 7.34
N ASP A 51 10.99 5.75 6.09
CA ASP A 51 12.10 6.14 5.23
C ASP A 51 12.21 7.67 5.21
N PRO A 52 13.34 8.25 5.65
CA PRO A 52 13.50 9.70 5.68
C PRO A 52 13.28 10.38 4.32
N TYR A 53 13.64 9.71 3.23
CA TYR A 53 13.52 10.26 1.88
C TYR A 53 12.13 10.06 1.30
N MET A 54 11.60 8.82 1.35
CA MET A 54 10.33 8.47 0.71
C MET A 54 9.12 8.83 1.56
N THR A 55 9.23 8.72 2.90
CA THR A 55 8.11 8.98 3.80
C THR A 55 8.00 10.46 4.19
N ILE A 56 9.11 11.21 4.22
CA ILE A 56 9.13 12.57 4.72
C ILE A 56 9.54 13.56 3.63
N LEU A 57 10.77 13.41 3.09
CA LEU A 57 11.35 14.41 2.18
C LEU A 57 10.57 14.55 0.86
N LEU A 58 10.19 13.41 0.24
CA LEU A 58 9.47 13.43 -1.03
C LEU A 58 8.08 14.10 -0.93
N PRO A 59 7.19 13.74 0.03
CA PRO A 59 5.94 14.46 0.24
C PRO A 59 6.15 15.95 0.52
N MET A 60 7.14 16.31 1.32
CA MET A 60 7.45 17.73 1.61
C MET A 60 7.85 18.49 0.33
N ILE A 61 8.71 17.93 -0.51
CA ILE A 61 9.10 18.55 -1.78
C ILE A 61 7.87 18.75 -2.67
N ILE A 62 6.99 17.74 -2.78
CA ILE A 62 5.77 17.84 -3.58
C ILE A 62 4.85 18.95 -3.06
N ILE A 63 4.65 19.02 -1.74
CA ILE A 63 3.83 20.06 -1.10
C ILE A 63 4.41 21.45 -1.41
N ILE A 64 5.71 21.65 -1.19
CA ILE A 64 6.39 22.92 -1.45
C ILE A 64 6.28 23.30 -2.93
N THR A 65 6.49 22.36 -3.84
CA THR A 65 6.35 22.59 -5.28
C THR A 65 4.94 23.01 -5.64
N ASN A 66 3.91 22.31 -5.13
CA ASN A 66 2.51 22.68 -5.36
C ASN A 66 2.18 24.09 -4.84
N MET A 67 2.70 24.43 -3.66
CA MET A 67 2.48 25.75 -3.06
C MET A 67 3.18 26.88 -3.82
N THR A 68 4.37 26.64 -4.35
CA THR A 68 5.19 27.69 -5.00
C THR A 68 4.88 27.87 -6.48
N THR A 69 4.53 26.79 -7.16
CA THR A 69 4.29 26.82 -8.61
C THR A 69 2.82 26.82 -9.00
N GLY A 70 1.90 26.57 -8.03
CA GLY A 70 0.49 26.34 -8.33
C GLY A 70 0.22 25.00 -9.04
N ALA A 71 1.22 24.11 -9.12
CA ALA A 71 1.04 22.76 -9.65
C ALA A 71 0.09 21.95 -8.77
N SER A 72 -0.55 20.95 -9.36
CA SER A 72 -1.42 20.00 -8.65
C SER A 72 -0.84 18.59 -8.72
N VAL A 73 0.44 18.45 -8.37
CA VAL A 73 1.09 17.14 -8.31
C VAL A 73 0.51 16.35 -7.14
N PRO A 74 -0.01 15.14 -7.36
CA PRO A 74 -0.49 14.30 -6.27
C PRO A 74 0.60 14.06 -5.22
N ILE A 75 0.24 14.18 -3.94
CA ILE A 75 1.18 13.89 -2.85
C ILE A 75 1.26 12.38 -2.71
N PHE A 76 2.45 11.85 -2.83
CA PHE A 76 2.73 10.43 -2.62
C PHE A 76 4.03 10.26 -1.83
N GLY A 77 4.20 9.09 -1.24
CA GLY A 77 5.38 8.71 -0.48
C GLY A 77 5.37 7.20 -0.27
N GLY A 78 6.40 6.69 0.40
CA GLY A 78 6.54 5.26 0.63
C GLY A 78 7.07 4.95 2.03
N ALA A 79 6.81 3.72 2.47
CA ALA A 79 7.47 3.14 3.63
C ALA A 79 8.91 2.76 3.30
N LYS A 80 9.71 2.56 4.34
CA LYS A 80 10.96 1.83 4.22
C LYS A 80 10.62 0.34 4.04
N PRO A 81 10.87 -0.25 2.87
CA PRO A 81 10.46 -1.62 2.61
C PRO A 81 11.15 -2.60 3.59
N VAL A 82 10.42 -3.64 3.96
CA VAL A 82 11.00 -4.74 4.75
C VAL A 82 11.93 -5.54 3.85
N PRO A 83 13.23 -5.70 4.22
CA PRO A 83 14.17 -6.42 3.39
C PRO A 83 13.86 -7.92 3.39
N PHE A 84 13.94 -8.54 2.21
CA PHE A 84 13.91 -9.98 2.07
C PHE A 84 14.89 -10.43 0.97
N ASN A 85 15.35 -11.68 1.05
CA ASN A 85 16.24 -12.26 0.06
C ASN A 85 15.48 -13.32 -0.74
N PRO A 86 15.17 -13.07 -2.02
CA PRO A 86 14.44 -14.02 -2.87
C PRO A 86 15.08 -15.42 -2.92
N SER A 87 16.42 -15.50 -2.84
CA SER A 87 17.14 -16.78 -2.89
C SER A 87 16.89 -17.67 -1.67
N ASN A 88 16.41 -17.12 -0.55
CA ASN A 88 16.06 -17.85 0.67
C ASN A 88 14.59 -18.27 0.70
N ILE A 89 13.77 -17.72 -0.21
CA ILE A 89 12.33 -17.97 -0.23
C ILE A 89 12.05 -19.36 -0.85
N LYS A 90 11.31 -20.19 -0.12
CA LYS A 90 10.78 -21.45 -0.65
C LYS A 90 9.83 -21.19 -1.81
N TYR A 91 9.79 -22.14 -2.75
CA TYR A 91 8.95 -22.11 -3.96
C TYR A 91 9.35 -21.06 -5.01
N GLY A 92 10.57 -20.49 -4.94
CA GLY A 92 11.09 -19.57 -5.95
C GLY A 92 10.19 -18.37 -6.20
N GLU A 93 9.92 -18.03 -7.47
CA GLU A 93 9.10 -16.86 -7.86
C GLU A 93 7.67 -16.88 -7.30
N ILE A 94 7.07 -18.07 -7.16
CA ILE A 94 5.76 -18.20 -6.54
C ILE A 94 5.83 -17.80 -5.06
N GLY A 95 6.88 -18.18 -4.35
CA GLY A 95 7.10 -17.76 -2.97
C GLY A 95 7.29 -16.25 -2.86
N VAL A 96 8.05 -15.63 -3.77
CA VAL A 96 8.21 -14.18 -3.84
C VAL A 96 6.87 -13.49 -4.12
N ALA A 97 6.04 -14.04 -5.01
CA ALA A 97 4.70 -13.52 -5.26
C ALA A 97 3.78 -13.60 -4.03
N LEU A 98 3.88 -14.69 -3.23
CA LEU A 98 3.14 -14.83 -1.97
C LEU A 98 3.59 -13.79 -0.93
N VAL A 99 4.89 -13.53 -0.85
CA VAL A 99 5.41 -12.42 -0.02
C VAL A 99 4.80 -11.11 -0.50
N ALA A 100 4.91 -10.80 -1.79
CA ALA A 100 4.45 -9.53 -2.33
C ALA A 100 2.94 -9.31 -2.15
N ILE A 101 2.10 -10.30 -2.41
CA ILE A 101 0.64 -10.14 -2.27
C ILE A 101 0.18 -10.02 -0.81
N SER A 102 0.99 -10.44 0.16
CA SER A 102 0.62 -10.45 1.57
C SER A 102 0.35 -9.06 2.14
N GLY A 103 1.10 -8.04 1.74
CA GLY A 103 0.87 -6.66 2.13
C GLY A 103 -0.50 -6.12 1.66
N PRO A 104 -0.77 -6.15 0.35
CA PRO A 104 -2.08 -5.79 -0.17
C PRO A 104 -3.23 -6.56 0.48
N LEU A 105 -3.10 -7.88 0.68
CA LEU A 105 -4.15 -8.69 1.32
C LEU A 105 -4.43 -8.27 2.76
N VAL A 106 -3.41 -7.91 3.53
CA VAL A 106 -3.61 -7.36 4.89
C VAL A 106 -4.38 -6.05 4.83
N ASN A 107 -4.06 -5.16 3.90
CA ASN A 107 -4.81 -3.92 3.74
C ASN A 107 -6.27 -4.19 3.34
N PHE A 108 -6.53 -5.11 2.42
CA PHE A 108 -7.90 -5.51 2.07
C PHE A 108 -8.66 -6.02 3.29
N PHE A 109 -8.04 -6.89 4.08
CA PHE A 109 -8.64 -7.45 5.31
C PHE A 109 -8.93 -6.36 6.36
N LEU A 110 -7.99 -5.44 6.58
CA LEU A 110 -8.15 -4.32 7.50
C LEU A 110 -9.31 -3.40 7.08
N ALA A 111 -9.42 -3.13 5.77
CA ALA A 111 -10.52 -2.35 5.22
C ALA A 111 -11.87 -3.05 5.44
N PHE A 112 -11.93 -4.36 5.20
CA PHE A 112 -13.13 -5.17 5.41
C PHE A 112 -13.57 -5.14 6.89
N VAL A 113 -12.64 -5.35 7.82
CA VAL A 113 -12.93 -5.32 9.26
C VAL A 113 -13.40 -3.94 9.70
N ALA A 114 -12.73 -2.87 9.27
CA ALA A 114 -13.14 -1.51 9.62
C ALA A 114 -14.52 -1.16 9.07
N TYR A 115 -14.82 -1.54 7.82
CA TYR A 115 -16.14 -1.37 7.22
C TYR A 115 -17.21 -2.17 7.97
N ALA A 116 -16.92 -3.43 8.32
CA ALA A 116 -17.83 -4.26 9.10
C ALA A 116 -18.19 -3.62 10.44
N ILE A 117 -17.16 -3.13 11.17
CA ILE A 117 -17.37 -2.43 12.45
C ILE A 117 -18.21 -1.17 12.23
N LEU A 118 -17.93 -0.38 11.18
CA LEU A 118 -18.67 0.83 10.86
C LEU A 118 -20.17 0.55 10.68
N VAL A 119 -20.51 -0.49 9.91
CA VAL A 119 -21.91 -0.86 9.64
C VAL A 119 -22.59 -1.46 10.87
N VAL A 120 -21.94 -2.42 11.55
CA VAL A 120 -22.54 -3.12 12.71
C VAL A 120 -22.71 -2.20 13.91
N SER A 121 -21.74 -1.29 14.16
CA SER A 121 -21.83 -0.34 15.27
C SER A 121 -22.87 0.76 15.05
N LYS A 122 -23.40 0.91 13.82
CA LYS A 122 -24.29 2.02 13.43
C LYS A 122 -23.72 3.38 13.86
N ALA A 123 -22.41 3.55 13.72
CA ALA A 123 -21.71 4.75 14.14
C ALA A 123 -22.36 6.00 13.51
N GLU A 124 -22.71 6.96 14.34
CA GLU A 124 -23.37 8.18 13.91
C GLU A 124 -22.48 8.94 12.92
N ALA A 125 -23.07 9.37 11.80
CA ALA A 125 -22.35 10.12 10.78
C ALA A 125 -21.75 11.41 11.36
N GLY A 126 -20.46 11.65 11.12
CA GLY A 126 -19.72 12.78 11.68
C GLY A 126 -19.16 12.56 13.09
N SER A 127 -19.45 11.42 13.74
CA SER A 127 -18.79 11.06 15.00
C SER A 127 -17.31 10.74 14.80
N LEU A 128 -16.52 10.82 15.86
CA LEU A 128 -15.11 10.45 15.83
C LEU A 128 -14.91 8.99 15.37
N SER A 129 -15.73 8.07 15.89
CA SER A 129 -15.68 6.66 15.52
C SER A 129 -15.97 6.43 14.04
N SER A 130 -17.01 7.08 13.51
CA SER A 130 -17.34 7.04 12.07
C SER A 130 -16.18 7.58 11.22
N SER A 131 -15.58 8.71 11.62
CA SER A 131 -14.46 9.33 10.91
C SER A 131 -13.22 8.42 10.89
N VAL A 132 -12.88 7.80 12.03
CA VAL A 132 -11.75 6.87 12.15
C VAL A 132 -11.98 5.62 11.30
N LEU A 133 -13.16 4.98 11.42
CA LEU A 133 -13.46 3.75 10.68
C LEU A 133 -13.52 3.98 9.17
N THR A 134 -14.10 5.11 8.74
CA THR A 134 -14.13 5.51 7.34
C THR A 134 -12.72 5.76 6.81
N ALA A 135 -11.89 6.52 7.55
CA ALA A 135 -10.50 6.76 7.18
C ALA A 135 -9.72 5.43 7.07
N PHE A 136 -9.93 4.53 8.06
CA PHE A 136 -9.27 3.21 8.06
C PHE A 136 -9.67 2.36 6.85
N THR A 137 -10.96 2.34 6.51
CA THR A 137 -11.48 1.66 5.32
C THR A 137 -10.88 2.23 4.05
N MET A 138 -10.94 3.55 3.86
CA MET A 138 -10.53 4.18 2.62
C MET A 138 -9.01 4.16 2.41
N VAL A 139 -8.21 4.38 3.46
CA VAL A 139 -6.75 4.33 3.38
C VAL A 139 -6.29 2.91 3.02
N ASN A 140 -6.86 1.90 3.66
CA ASN A 140 -6.48 0.51 3.40
C ASN A 140 -6.94 0.04 2.01
N LEU A 141 -8.12 0.43 1.53
CA LEU A 141 -8.52 0.18 0.14
C LEU A 141 -7.62 0.92 -0.85
N GLY A 142 -7.17 2.13 -0.51
CA GLY A 142 -6.21 2.88 -1.31
C GLY A 142 -4.87 2.14 -1.43
N PHE A 143 -4.30 1.67 -0.32
CA PHE A 143 -3.07 0.85 -0.33
C PHE A 143 -3.25 -0.45 -1.11
N PHE A 144 -4.36 -1.16 -0.92
CA PHE A 144 -4.66 -2.35 -1.70
C PHE A 144 -4.73 -2.04 -3.19
N ALA A 145 -5.57 -1.08 -3.60
CA ALA A 145 -5.79 -0.76 -5.00
C ALA A 145 -4.52 -0.27 -5.71
N PHE A 146 -3.66 0.48 -5.00
CA PHE A 146 -2.39 0.96 -5.54
C PHE A 146 -1.38 -0.18 -5.69
N ASN A 147 -1.19 -0.97 -4.63
CA ASN A 147 -0.16 -2.02 -4.64
C ASN A 147 -0.52 -3.25 -5.48
N ILE A 148 -1.82 -3.46 -5.83
CA ILE A 148 -2.20 -4.55 -6.75
C ILE A 148 -1.95 -4.20 -8.22
N ILE A 149 -1.58 -2.96 -8.56
CA ILE A 149 -1.22 -2.57 -9.93
C ILE A 149 -0.03 -3.41 -10.40
N PRO A 150 -0.12 -4.08 -11.57
CA PRO A 150 0.92 -5.00 -12.03
C PRO A 150 2.08 -4.27 -12.73
N ILE A 151 2.59 -3.20 -12.11
CA ILE A 151 3.69 -2.37 -12.65
C ILE A 151 4.81 -2.30 -11.61
N PRO A 152 6.07 -2.68 -11.94
CA PRO A 152 7.19 -2.52 -11.04
C PRO A 152 7.37 -1.05 -10.59
N PRO A 153 7.74 -0.79 -9.35
CA PRO A 153 8.12 -1.73 -8.31
C PRO A 153 6.98 -2.11 -7.35
N LEU A 154 5.70 -1.97 -7.75
CA LEU A 154 4.56 -2.28 -6.90
C LEU A 154 4.39 -3.79 -6.71
N ASP A 155 3.79 -4.20 -5.58
CA ASP A 155 3.66 -5.60 -5.18
C ASP A 155 2.94 -6.47 -6.21
N GLY A 156 1.90 -5.92 -6.86
CA GLY A 156 1.16 -6.60 -7.92
C GLY A 156 2.02 -7.03 -9.11
N SER A 157 3.12 -6.33 -9.37
CA SER A 157 4.06 -6.69 -10.41
C SER A 157 4.75 -8.03 -10.15
N ARG A 158 5.05 -8.36 -8.89
CA ARG A 158 5.69 -9.62 -8.51
C ARG A 158 4.78 -10.82 -8.72
N VAL A 159 3.47 -10.63 -8.56
CA VAL A 159 2.49 -11.68 -8.87
C VAL A 159 2.48 -11.97 -10.36
N LEU A 160 2.47 -10.92 -11.18
CA LEU A 160 2.53 -11.08 -12.63
C LEU A 160 3.89 -11.65 -13.09
N TYR A 161 4.99 -11.21 -12.48
CA TYR A 161 6.34 -11.72 -12.75
C TYR A 161 6.44 -13.23 -12.52
N ALA A 162 5.87 -13.76 -11.44
CA ALA A 162 5.91 -15.18 -11.13
C ALA A 162 5.23 -16.06 -12.20
N LEU A 163 4.20 -15.53 -12.86
CA LEU A 163 3.44 -16.21 -13.90
C LEU A 163 3.96 -15.92 -15.32
N ALA A 164 4.85 -14.93 -15.46
CA ALA A 164 5.31 -14.44 -16.75
C ALA A 164 6.38 -15.33 -17.39
N PRO A 165 6.41 -15.43 -18.72
CA PRO A 165 7.53 -16.05 -19.44
C PRO A 165 8.80 -15.18 -19.33
N ASP A 166 9.98 -15.79 -19.57
CA ASP A 166 11.28 -15.16 -19.31
C ASP A 166 11.48 -13.83 -20.05
N PHE A 167 10.95 -13.69 -21.27
CA PHE A 167 11.07 -12.43 -22.01
C PHE A 167 10.32 -11.26 -21.34
N VAL A 168 9.18 -11.54 -20.68
CA VAL A 168 8.42 -10.54 -19.90
C VAL A 168 9.15 -10.22 -18.60
N ARG A 169 9.72 -11.24 -17.94
CA ARG A 169 10.54 -11.05 -16.72
C ARG A 169 11.72 -10.12 -16.98
N SER A 170 12.42 -10.29 -18.11
CA SER A 170 13.54 -9.40 -18.47
C SER A 170 13.13 -7.94 -18.67
N ILE A 171 11.90 -7.71 -19.14
CA ILE A 171 11.32 -6.36 -19.22
C ILE A 171 11.08 -5.81 -17.83
N PHE A 172 10.48 -6.59 -16.92
CA PHE A 172 10.24 -6.18 -15.53
C PHE A 172 11.54 -5.87 -14.79
N ASP A 173 12.57 -6.70 -14.92
CA ASP A 173 13.90 -6.46 -14.33
C ASP A 173 14.52 -5.15 -14.83
N THR A 174 14.30 -4.83 -16.10
CA THR A 174 14.78 -3.56 -16.69
C THR A 174 14.01 -2.37 -16.13
N ILE A 175 12.69 -2.48 -16.04
CA ILE A 175 11.81 -1.41 -15.51
C ILE A 175 12.08 -1.17 -14.04
N GLU A 176 12.29 -2.22 -13.26
CA GLU A 176 12.50 -2.14 -11.81
C GLU A 176 13.76 -1.34 -11.44
N ARG A 177 14.80 -1.37 -12.29
CA ARG A 177 16.00 -0.53 -12.10
C ARG A 177 15.69 0.96 -12.06
N TYR A 178 14.59 1.39 -12.68
CA TYR A 178 14.12 2.77 -12.73
C TYR A 178 12.89 2.99 -11.81
N GLY A 179 12.60 2.05 -10.90
CA GLY A 179 11.35 1.96 -10.16
C GLY A 179 10.85 3.28 -9.56
N ILE A 180 11.71 4.04 -8.86
CA ILE A 180 11.32 5.33 -8.27
C ILE A 180 10.98 6.37 -9.35
N LEU A 181 11.78 6.46 -10.42
CA LEU A 181 11.53 7.37 -11.53
C LEU A 181 10.25 6.98 -12.27
N LEU A 182 9.98 5.69 -12.39
CA LEU A 182 8.77 5.19 -13.01
C LEU A 182 7.54 5.55 -12.18
N ILE A 183 7.54 5.33 -10.85
CA ILE A 183 6.44 5.75 -9.99
C ILE A 183 6.20 7.25 -10.13
N PHE A 184 7.26 8.06 -10.10
CA PHE A 184 7.14 9.50 -10.30
C PHE A 184 6.49 9.84 -11.64
N ALA A 185 6.95 9.24 -12.73
CA ALA A 185 6.40 9.46 -14.06
C ALA A 185 4.93 9.01 -14.15
N ILE A 186 4.61 7.85 -13.60
CA ILE A 186 3.24 7.29 -13.59
C ILE A 186 2.29 8.19 -12.80
N VAL A 187 2.72 8.70 -11.64
CA VAL A 187 1.88 9.57 -10.81
C VAL A 187 1.71 10.96 -11.44
N THR A 188 2.76 11.51 -12.03
CA THR A 188 2.70 12.87 -12.62
C THR A 188 2.03 12.91 -13.99
N VAL A 189 2.29 11.93 -14.85
CA VAL A 189 1.75 11.89 -16.25
C VAL A 189 0.49 11.04 -16.32
N GLY A 190 0.48 9.90 -15.63
CA GLY A 190 -0.63 8.93 -15.64
C GLY A 190 -1.60 9.07 -14.45
N GLY A 191 -1.48 10.12 -13.63
CA GLY A 191 -2.22 10.25 -12.38
C GLY A 191 -3.73 10.10 -12.51
N SER A 192 -4.33 10.66 -13.57
CA SER A 192 -5.77 10.53 -13.83
C SER A 192 -6.19 9.08 -14.13
N LEU A 193 -5.37 8.33 -14.86
CA LEU A 193 -5.64 6.91 -15.17
C LEU A 193 -5.53 6.06 -13.91
N ILE A 194 -4.51 6.31 -13.08
CA ILE A 194 -4.33 5.61 -11.80
C ILE A 194 -5.51 5.87 -10.87
N VAL A 195 -5.89 7.13 -10.70
CA VAL A 195 -7.03 7.50 -9.86
C VAL A 195 -8.31 6.84 -10.37
N THR A 196 -8.54 6.81 -11.68
CA THR A 196 -9.70 6.14 -12.29
C THR A 196 -9.68 4.63 -12.01
N TYR A 197 -8.53 3.98 -12.21
CA TYR A 197 -8.35 2.56 -11.95
C TYR A 197 -8.56 2.23 -10.46
N MET A 198 -7.91 2.98 -9.56
CA MET A 198 -8.08 2.78 -8.11
C MET A 198 -9.52 3.00 -7.68
N SER A 199 -10.16 4.07 -8.17
CA SER A 199 -11.58 4.35 -7.87
C SER A 199 -12.50 3.22 -8.34
N PHE A 200 -12.25 2.67 -9.54
CA PHE A 200 -13.00 1.52 -10.03
C PHE A 200 -12.87 0.31 -9.08
N ILE A 201 -11.66 -0.02 -8.65
CA ILE A 201 -11.42 -1.14 -7.70
C ILE A 201 -12.12 -0.86 -6.37
N ILE A 202 -11.88 0.32 -5.77
CA ILE A 202 -12.42 0.70 -4.45
C ILE A 202 -13.95 0.66 -4.46
N VAL A 203 -14.59 1.25 -5.48
CA VAL A 203 -16.07 1.27 -5.59
C VAL A 203 -16.64 -0.15 -5.70
N ASN A 204 -16.02 -1.03 -6.50
CA ASN A 204 -16.52 -2.40 -6.65
C ASN A 204 -16.32 -3.21 -5.36
N ILE A 205 -15.21 -3.03 -4.64
CA ILE A 205 -14.99 -3.67 -3.33
C ILE A 205 -16.01 -3.17 -2.31
N LEU A 206 -16.26 -1.86 -2.23
CA LEU A 206 -17.26 -1.30 -1.32
C LEU A 206 -18.67 -1.80 -1.64
N LYS A 207 -19.03 -1.95 -2.91
CA LYS A 207 -20.29 -2.61 -3.31
C LYS A 207 -20.34 -4.05 -2.82
N GLY A 208 -19.24 -4.80 -2.95
CA GLY A 208 -19.14 -6.16 -2.41
C GLY A 208 -19.31 -6.20 -0.89
N PHE A 209 -18.68 -5.27 -0.19
CA PHE A 209 -18.84 -5.16 1.27
C PHE A 209 -20.28 -4.82 1.66
N SER A 210 -20.92 -3.87 0.95
CA SER A 210 -22.32 -3.52 1.24
C SER A 210 -23.27 -4.69 1.04
N ILE A 211 -23.09 -5.52 0.01
CA ILE A 211 -23.89 -6.73 -0.21
C ILE A 211 -23.75 -7.71 0.97
N VAL A 212 -22.53 -7.90 1.49
CA VAL A 212 -22.27 -8.81 2.62
C VAL A 212 -22.98 -8.34 3.89
N PHE A 213 -23.11 -7.03 4.12
CA PHE A 213 -23.71 -6.45 5.32
C PHE A 213 -25.14 -5.93 5.12
N GLY A 214 -25.80 -6.28 4.00
CA GLY A 214 -27.21 -6.01 3.77
C GLY A 214 -27.55 -4.53 3.46
N GLY A 215 -26.61 -3.85 2.80
CA GLY A 215 -26.80 -2.45 2.36
C GLY A 215 -27.32 -2.35 0.93
#